data_c29b5a9c1e3c7d64e93a705778710a45
#
_entry.id   c29b5a9c1e3c7d64e93a705778710a45
#
_cell.length_a   1.000
_cell.length_b   1.000
_cell.length_c   1.000
_cell.angle_alpha   90.00
_cell.angle_beta   90.00
_cell.angle_gamma   90.00
#
_symmetry.space_group_name_H-M   'P 1'
#
loop_
_entity.id
_entity.type
_entity.pdbx_description
1 polymer ?
#
loop_
_entity_poly.entity_id
_entity_poly.type
_entity_poly.pdbx_seq_one_letter_code
_entity_poly.pdbx_strand_id
1 'polypeptide(L)'
;MIRITMQNGKTIDIELDHSAAPITCENFEKLVKDGFYNGLTFHRIIPGFMIQGGDPQGTGMGGPGWHIKGEFLQNGVANPIKHTRGVISMARSMDPNSAGSQFFIMHQDAPHLDGSYAAFGHVVKGIEVVDEIAAVATDWNDKPRTPVVMEKVEVIG
;
A
#
# COMPACT_ATOMS: atom_id res chain seq x y z
N MET A 1 11.48 5.04 8.03
CA MET A 1 10.10 5.51 8.02
C MET A 1 9.77 6.13 6.67
N ILE A 2 8.56 5.94 6.20
CA ILE A 2 8.09 6.47 4.91
C ILE A 2 7.05 7.55 5.17
N ARG A 3 7.14 8.66 4.44
CA ARG A 3 6.12 9.70 4.46
C ARG A 3 5.47 9.82 3.08
N ILE A 4 4.14 9.69 3.03
CA ILE A 4 3.33 10.01 1.86
C ILE A 4 2.75 11.39 2.08
N THR A 5 3.08 12.34 1.19
CA THR A 5 2.47 13.68 1.18
C THR A 5 1.43 13.71 0.08
N MET A 6 0.18 13.92 0.45
CA MET A 6 -0.92 14.03 -0.49
C MET A 6 -0.93 15.40 -1.17
N GLN A 7 -1.62 15.50 -2.29
CA GLN A 7 -1.68 16.74 -3.07
C GLN A 7 -2.25 17.93 -2.26
N ASN A 8 -3.09 17.65 -1.27
CA ASN A 8 -3.62 18.67 -0.36
C ASN A 8 -2.67 19.05 0.79
N GLY A 9 -1.44 18.50 0.81
CA GLY A 9 -0.43 18.78 1.82
C GLY A 9 -0.50 17.92 3.07
N LYS A 10 -1.54 17.11 3.23
CA LYS A 10 -1.66 16.20 4.39
C LYS A 10 -0.75 15.01 4.23
N THR A 11 -0.27 14.45 5.34
CA THR A 11 0.75 13.40 5.33
C THR A 11 0.30 12.14 6.06
N ILE A 12 0.88 11.00 5.61
CA ILE A 12 0.74 9.70 6.25
C ILE A 12 2.17 9.19 6.49
N ASP A 13 2.51 8.92 7.74
CA ASP A 13 3.82 8.37 8.10
C ASP A 13 3.67 6.87 8.42
N ILE A 14 4.54 6.07 7.82
CA ILE A 14 4.47 4.59 7.87
C ILE A 14 5.82 4.06 8.36
N GLU A 15 5.77 3.18 9.36
CA GLU A 15 6.93 2.44 9.81
C GLU A 15 6.95 1.08 9.11
N LEU A 16 8.08 0.74 8.49
CA LEU A 16 8.28 -0.54 7.81
C LEU A 16 8.83 -1.58 8.78
N ASP A 17 8.40 -2.82 8.63
CA ASP A 17 8.84 -3.96 9.45
C ASP A 17 9.74 -4.88 8.61
N HIS A 18 11.04 -4.57 8.60
CA HIS A 18 12.04 -5.33 7.85
C HIS A 18 12.22 -6.75 8.37
N SER A 19 11.90 -7.01 9.64
CA SER A 19 12.02 -8.35 10.20
C SER A 19 10.93 -9.29 9.71
N ALA A 20 9.73 -8.76 9.48
CA ALA A 20 8.59 -9.55 9.00
C ALA A 20 8.62 -9.78 7.49
N ALA A 21 9.05 -8.77 6.72
CA ALA A 21 9.01 -8.81 5.25
C ALA A 21 10.22 -8.06 4.66
N PRO A 22 11.44 -8.63 4.78
CA PRO A 22 12.67 -7.93 4.35
C PRO A 22 12.72 -7.62 2.87
N ILE A 23 12.32 -8.55 2.00
CA ILE A 23 12.34 -8.35 0.54
C ILE A 23 11.33 -7.29 0.14
N THR A 24 10.14 -7.34 0.73
CA THR A 24 9.05 -6.40 0.46
C THR A 24 9.45 -4.97 0.88
N CYS A 25 10.00 -4.83 2.09
CA CYS A 25 10.44 -3.53 2.59
C CYS A 25 11.57 -2.95 1.75
N GLU A 26 12.56 -3.76 1.37
CA GLU A 26 13.68 -3.32 0.54
C GLU A 26 13.19 -2.86 -0.83
N ASN A 27 12.31 -3.63 -1.46
CA ASN A 27 11.73 -3.26 -2.75
C ASN A 27 10.94 -1.95 -2.67
N PHE A 28 10.11 -1.82 -1.64
CA PHE A 28 9.30 -0.61 -1.45
C PHE A 28 10.17 0.62 -1.22
N GLU A 29 11.19 0.51 -0.36
CA GLU A 29 12.12 1.60 -0.11
C GLU A 29 12.90 2.01 -1.36
N LYS A 30 13.31 1.03 -2.17
CA LYS A 30 13.98 1.30 -3.44
C LYS A 30 13.09 2.11 -4.37
N LEU A 31 11.84 1.70 -4.53
CA LEU A 31 10.88 2.42 -5.37
C LEU A 31 10.63 3.84 -4.84
N VAL A 32 10.52 4.00 -3.55
CA VAL A 32 10.36 5.31 -2.91
C VAL A 32 11.57 6.21 -3.21
N LYS A 33 12.77 5.70 -3.01
CA LYS A 33 14.01 6.46 -3.27
C LYS A 33 14.18 6.83 -4.73
N ASP A 34 13.71 5.99 -5.63
CA ASP A 34 13.76 6.23 -7.07
C ASP A 34 12.68 7.23 -7.54
N GLY A 35 11.82 7.71 -6.64
CA GLY A 35 10.74 8.62 -6.98
C GLY A 35 9.57 7.97 -7.72
N PHE A 36 9.50 6.64 -7.72
CA PHE A 36 8.51 5.88 -8.49
C PHE A 36 7.07 6.25 -8.13
N TYR A 37 6.80 6.45 -6.85
CA TYR A 37 5.43 6.71 -6.36
C TYR A 37 5.00 8.17 -6.49
N ASN A 38 5.92 9.10 -6.77
CA ASN A 38 5.58 10.51 -6.86
C ASN A 38 4.58 10.74 -8.02
N GLY A 39 3.46 11.35 -7.72
CA GLY A 39 2.41 11.63 -8.71
C GLY A 39 1.45 10.47 -8.97
N LEU A 40 1.66 9.30 -8.35
CA LEU A 40 0.73 8.18 -8.49
C LEU A 40 -0.49 8.36 -7.59
N THR A 41 -1.53 7.56 -7.83
CA THR A 41 -2.82 7.73 -7.16
C THR A 41 -3.21 6.54 -6.31
N PHE A 42 -4.15 6.75 -5.39
CA PHE A 42 -4.96 5.69 -4.81
C PHE A 42 -6.13 5.43 -5.77
N HIS A 43 -5.97 4.45 -6.65
CA HIS A 43 -6.92 4.20 -7.74
C HIS A 43 -8.08 3.29 -7.38
N ARG A 44 -8.02 2.63 -6.23
CA ARG A 44 -9.07 1.74 -5.74
C ARG A 44 -9.29 1.96 -4.25
N ILE A 45 -10.52 2.37 -3.91
CA ILE A 45 -10.85 2.73 -2.53
C ILE A 45 -12.16 2.05 -2.14
N ILE A 46 -12.11 1.23 -1.09
CA ILE A 46 -13.28 0.55 -0.54
C ILE A 46 -13.41 0.94 0.93
N PRO A 47 -14.32 1.86 1.29
CA PRO A 47 -14.56 2.24 2.69
C PRO A 47 -14.87 1.00 3.54
N GLY A 48 -14.32 0.97 4.75
CA GLY A 48 -14.47 -0.17 5.65
C GLY A 48 -13.55 -1.34 5.32
N PHE A 49 -12.72 -1.22 4.28
CA PHE A 49 -11.77 -2.24 3.87
C PHE A 49 -10.36 -1.65 3.69
N MET A 50 -10.06 -1.04 2.54
CA MET A 50 -8.70 -0.56 2.25
C MET A 50 -8.68 0.58 1.23
N ILE A 51 -7.52 1.25 1.14
CA ILE A 51 -7.18 2.15 0.04
C ILE A 51 -5.97 1.57 -0.68
N GLN A 52 -6.03 1.45 -2.00
CA GLN A 52 -5.00 0.82 -2.83
C GLN A 52 -4.43 1.79 -3.85
N GLY A 53 -3.13 1.81 -3.98
CA GLY A 53 -2.44 2.68 -4.94
C GLY A 53 -1.10 2.12 -5.38
N GLY A 54 -0.30 2.96 -6.05
CA GLY A 54 1.04 2.60 -6.48
C GLY A 54 1.14 1.96 -7.86
N ASP A 55 0.08 2.06 -8.66
CA ASP A 55 0.06 1.62 -10.06
C ASP A 55 0.40 2.82 -10.96
N PRO A 56 1.52 2.77 -11.73
CA PRO A 56 1.88 3.86 -12.62
C PRO A 56 0.85 4.12 -13.73
N GLN A 57 0.00 3.14 -14.04
CA GLN A 57 -1.07 3.28 -15.02
C GLN A 57 -2.41 3.68 -14.39
N GLY A 58 -2.57 3.53 -13.07
CA GLY A 58 -3.81 3.85 -12.37
C GLY A 58 -4.98 2.93 -12.70
N THR A 59 -4.72 1.74 -13.26
CA THR A 59 -5.74 0.80 -13.73
C THR A 59 -5.86 -0.47 -12.90
N GLY A 60 -4.89 -0.74 -12.03
CA GLY A 60 -4.76 -2.00 -11.31
C GLY A 60 -3.90 -3.02 -12.03
N MET A 61 -3.44 -2.74 -13.25
CA MET A 61 -2.70 -3.67 -14.09
C MET A 61 -1.21 -3.34 -14.22
N GLY A 62 -0.78 -2.15 -13.79
CA GLY A 62 0.59 -1.71 -13.95
C GLY A 62 1.50 -2.08 -12.78
N GLY A 63 2.80 -1.91 -12.99
CA GLY A 63 3.82 -2.17 -12.00
C GLY A 63 5.19 -1.64 -12.42
N PRO A 64 6.26 -1.97 -11.68
CA PRO A 64 7.59 -1.41 -11.92
C PRO A 64 8.40 -2.13 -13.00
N GLY A 65 7.85 -3.19 -13.58
CA GLY A 65 8.55 -4.02 -14.57
C GLY A 65 9.18 -5.29 -14.01
N TRP A 66 8.97 -5.56 -12.72
CA TRP A 66 9.43 -6.81 -12.06
C TRP A 66 8.46 -7.20 -10.97
N HIS A 67 8.61 -8.45 -10.47
CA HIS A 67 7.84 -8.98 -9.36
C HIS A 67 8.79 -9.43 -8.25
N ILE A 68 8.26 -9.51 -7.02
CA ILE A 68 9.02 -10.00 -5.86
C ILE A 68 8.34 -11.20 -5.24
N LYS A 69 9.10 -11.97 -4.46
CA LYS A 69 8.56 -13.09 -3.68
C LYS A 69 7.52 -12.58 -2.70
N GLY A 70 6.38 -13.23 -2.61
CA GLY A 70 5.34 -12.94 -1.63
C GLY A 70 5.74 -13.44 -0.24
N GLU A 71 5.92 -12.50 0.69
CA GLU A 71 6.36 -12.81 2.06
C GLU A 71 5.16 -12.95 2.99
N PHE A 72 4.47 -14.07 2.88
CA PHE A 72 3.32 -14.40 3.72
C PHE A 72 3.25 -15.91 3.98
N LEU A 73 2.50 -16.31 5.00
CA LEU A 73 2.50 -17.67 5.52
C LEU A 73 2.17 -18.74 4.46
N GLN A 74 1.14 -18.52 3.64
CA GLN A 74 0.72 -19.47 2.60
C GLN A 74 1.78 -19.65 1.50
N ASN A 75 2.75 -18.74 1.41
CA ASN A 75 3.89 -18.83 0.51
C ASN A 75 5.20 -19.27 1.21
N GLY A 76 5.08 -19.81 2.41
CA GLY A 76 6.20 -20.38 3.14
C GLY A 76 7.05 -19.37 3.93
N VAL A 77 6.56 -18.16 4.15
CA VAL A 77 7.28 -17.12 4.92
C VAL A 77 6.55 -16.84 6.22
N ALA A 78 7.27 -16.90 7.33
CA ALA A 78 6.72 -16.61 8.65
C ALA A 78 6.58 -15.10 8.83
N ASN A 79 5.46 -14.54 8.40
CA ASN A 79 5.13 -13.13 8.56
C ASN A 79 3.99 -13.00 9.57
N PRO A 80 4.24 -12.48 10.78
CA PRO A 80 3.25 -12.46 11.85
C PRO A 80 2.27 -11.29 11.80
N ILE A 81 2.46 -10.35 10.88
CA ILE A 81 1.65 -9.13 10.84
C ILE A 81 0.21 -9.46 10.46
N LYS A 82 -0.74 -9.03 11.29
CA LYS A 82 -2.17 -9.13 11.01
C LYS A 82 -2.64 -7.91 10.21
N HIS A 83 -3.64 -8.11 9.34
CA HIS A 83 -4.22 -7.02 8.55
C HIS A 83 -5.23 -6.24 9.40
N THR A 84 -4.70 -5.47 10.34
CA THR A 84 -5.48 -4.57 11.19
C THR A 84 -5.45 -3.14 10.62
N ARG A 85 -6.33 -2.29 11.15
CA ARG A 85 -6.40 -0.89 10.73
C ARG A 85 -5.01 -0.22 10.73
N GLY A 86 -4.66 0.41 9.61
CA GLY A 86 -3.40 1.12 9.43
C GLY A 86 -2.24 0.27 8.89
N VAL A 87 -2.40 -1.04 8.76
CA VAL A 87 -1.35 -1.90 8.20
C VAL A 87 -1.23 -1.68 6.70
N ILE A 88 0.01 -1.59 6.19
CA ILE A 88 0.31 -1.56 4.76
C ILE A 88 0.72 -2.95 4.29
N SER A 89 0.20 -3.36 3.13
CA SER A 89 0.40 -4.68 2.56
C SER A 89 0.51 -4.58 1.04
N MET A 90 1.14 -5.59 0.39
CA MET A 90 1.30 -5.57 -1.05
C MET A 90 0.09 -6.19 -1.75
N ALA A 91 -0.42 -5.47 -2.75
CA ALA A 91 -1.39 -6.02 -3.70
C ALA A 91 -0.67 -6.96 -4.66
N ARG A 92 -1.39 -7.95 -5.18
CA ARG A 92 -0.86 -8.93 -6.12
C ARG A 92 -1.99 -9.55 -6.95
N SER A 93 -1.62 -10.24 -8.03
CA SER A 93 -2.55 -11.07 -8.78
C SER A 93 -2.71 -12.45 -8.09
N MET A 94 -3.30 -13.43 -8.77
CA MET A 94 -3.46 -14.79 -8.24
C MET A 94 -2.13 -15.47 -7.93
N ASP A 95 -1.07 -15.14 -8.68
CA ASP A 95 0.27 -15.67 -8.44
C ASP A 95 0.82 -15.10 -7.12
N PRO A 96 1.22 -15.95 -6.16
CA PRO A 96 1.78 -15.47 -4.89
C PRO A 96 3.05 -14.63 -5.02
N ASN A 97 3.77 -14.75 -6.14
CA ASN A 97 5.01 -14.01 -6.40
C ASN A 97 4.82 -12.92 -7.47
N SER A 98 3.64 -12.31 -7.53
CA SER A 98 3.30 -11.31 -8.55
C SER A 98 3.27 -9.87 -8.04
N ALA A 99 3.58 -9.63 -6.78
CA ALA A 99 3.64 -8.27 -6.25
C ALA A 99 4.78 -7.47 -6.90
N GLY A 100 4.55 -6.20 -7.15
CA GLY A 100 5.56 -5.30 -7.74
C GLY A 100 5.59 -3.96 -7.03
N SER A 101 4.64 -3.08 -7.31
CA SER A 101 4.60 -1.73 -6.72
C SER A 101 3.27 -1.40 -6.05
N GLN A 102 2.19 -2.04 -6.43
CA GLN A 102 0.88 -1.72 -5.86
C GLN A 102 0.79 -2.18 -4.41
N PHE A 103 0.26 -1.31 -3.56
CA PHE A 103 0.08 -1.58 -2.14
C PHE A 103 -1.29 -1.10 -1.69
N PHE A 104 -1.71 -1.57 -0.52
CA PHE A 104 -2.91 -1.06 0.11
C PHE A 104 -2.69 -0.81 1.60
N ILE A 105 -3.43 0.16 2.12
CA ILE A 105 -3.43 0.50 3.55
C ILE A 105 -4.81 0.15 4.10
N MET A 106 -4.84 -0.58 5.20
CA MET A 106 -6.09 -1.02 5.80
C MET A 106 -6.85 0.16 6.41
N HIS A 107 -8.08 0.35 5.97
CA HIS A 107 -9.01 1.29 6.60
C HIS A 107 -9.63 0.67 7.85
N GLN A 108 -9.99 -0.61 7.79
CA GLN A 108 -10.48 -1.39 8.91
C GLN A 108 -9.85 -2.79 8.89
N ASP A 109 -10.02 -3.54 9.98
CA ASP A 109 -9.44 -4.88 10.09
C ASP A 109 -10.03 -5.83 9.04
N ALA A 110 -9.17 -6.67 8.45
CA ALA A 110 -9.56 -7.67 7.47
C ALA A 110 -8.81 -8.98 7.74
N PRO A 111 -9.20 -9.74 8.76
CA PRO A 111 -8.49 -10.96 9.15
C PRO A 111 -8.45 -12.04 8.07
N HIS A 112 -9.37 -12.00 7.10
CA HIS A 112 -9.37 -12.95 5.97
C HIS A 112 -8.15 -12.77 5.04
N LEU A 113 -7.41 -11.67 5.13
CA LEU A 113 -6.18 -11.44 4.36
C LEU A 113 -4.94 -12.00 5.06
N ASP A 114 -5.02 -12.30 6.35
CA ASP A 114 -3.86 -12.76 7.12
C ASP A 114 -3.32 -14.07 6.56
N GLY A 115 -2.00 -14.12 6.38
CA GLY A 115 -1.33 -15.29 5.81
C GLY A 115 -1.42 -15.41 4.29
N SER A 116 -2.14 -14.51 3.59
CA SER A 116 -2.35 -14.55 2.14
C SER A 116 -1.76 -13.38 1.40
N TYR A 117 -1.34 -12.33 2.11
CA TYR A 117 -0.75 -11.11 1.56
C TYR A 117 0.44 -10.66 2.41
N ALA A 118 1.40 -10.02 1.76
CA ALA A 118 2.65 -9.57 2.39
C ALA A 118 2.44 -8.22 3.09
N ALA A 119 1.97 -8.24 4.32
CA ALA A 119 1.96 -7.08 5.19
C ALA A 119 3.39 -6.72 5.56
N PHE A 120 3.75 -5.42 5.53
CA PHE A 120 5.15 -5.03 5.72
C PHE A 120 5.37 -3.76 6.53
N GLY A 121 4.34 -3.23 7.17
CA GLY A 121 4.44 -2.04 8.01
C GLY A 121 3.09 -1.56 8.51
N HIS A 122 3.10 -0.40 9.15
CA HIS A 122 1.86 0.20 9.66
C HIS A 122 1.98 1.71 9.75
N VAL A 123 0.83 2.38 9.68
CA VAL A 123 0.73 3.83 9.84
C VAL A 123 0.97 4.19 11.31
N VAL A 124 1.93 5.09 11.54
CA VAL A 124 2.25 5.59 12.90
C VAL A 124 1.71 7.01 13.12
N LYS A 125 1.45 7.75 12.03
CA LYS A 125 0.89 9.10 12.08
C LYS A 125 0.10 9.37 10.81
N GLY A 126 -1.06 10.01 10.94
CA GLY A 126 -1.89 10.37 9.79
C GLY A 126 -2.96 9.35 9.45
N ILE A 127 -3.38 8.51 10.39
CA ILE A 127 -4.49 7.56 10.14
C ILE A 127 -5.78 8.29 9.78
N GLU A 128 -5.99 9.51 10.28
CA GLU A 128 -7.14 10.35 9.93
C GLU A 128 -7.11 10.74 8.44
N VAL A 129 -5.93 10.81 7.83
CA VAL A 129 -5.78 11.07 6.39
C VAL A 129 -6.23 9.85 5.59
N VAL A 130 -5.93 8.64 6.07
CA VAL A 130 -6.46 7.40 5.49
C VAL A 130 -7.99 7.40 5.54
N ASP A 131 -8.58 7.83 6.64
CA ASP A 131 -10.03 7.94 6.79
C ASP A 131 -10.63 8.94 5.80
N GLU A 132 -9.99 10.09 5.61
CA GLU A 132 -10.43 11.10 4.63
C GLU A 132 -10.37 10.57 3.21
N ILE A 133 -9.30 9.84 2.85
CA ILE A 133 -9.16 9.21 1.54
C ILE A 133 -10.25 8.17 1.34
N ALA A 134 -10.52 7.34 2.37
CA ALA A 134 -11.55 6.31 2.29
C ALA A 134 -12.97 6.88 2.12
N ALA A 135 -13.17 8.16 2.44
CA ALA A 135 -14.47 8.82 2.37
C ALA A 135 -14.75 9.53 1.03
N VAL A 136 -13.79 9.54 0.09
CA VAL A 136 -13.99 10.23 -1.19
C VAL A 136 -15.03 9.50 -2.05
N ALA A 137 -15.69 10.27 -2.92
CA ALA A 137 -16.66 9.70 -3.85
C ALA A 137 -15.96 8.80 -4.87
N THR A 138 -16.49 7.60 -5.06
CA THR A 138 -16.00 6.62 -6.02
C THR A 138 -17.06 6.26 -7.04
N ASP A 139 -16.61 5.69 -8.17
CA ASP A 139 -17.54 5.12 -9.14
C ASP A 139 -17.87 3.65 -8.74
N TRP A 140 -18.66 2.98 -9.57
CA TRP A 140 -19.08 1.61 -9.30
C TRP A 140 -17.95 0.57 -9.40
N ASN A 141 -16.76 0.97 -9.89
CA ASN A 141 -15.52 0.17 -9.91
C ASN A 141 -14.61 0.49 -8.72
N ASP A 142 -15.09 1.22 -7.71
CA ASP A 142 -14.32 1.65 -6.54
C ASP A 142 -13.15 2.58 -6.88
N LYS A 143 -13.21 3.23 -8.03
CA LYS A 143 -12.21 4.23 -8.44
C LYS A 143 -12.67 5.62 -8.02
N PRO A 144 -11.80 6.44 -7.39
CA PRO A 144 -12.16 7.81 -7.05
C PRO A 144 -12.60 8.61 -8.28
N ARG A 145 -13.70 9.35 -8.14
CA ARG A 145 -14.22 10.21 -9.22
C ARG A 145 -13.28 11.37 -9.51
N THR A 146 -12.57 11.84 -8.49
CA THR A 146 -11.49 12.81 -8.63
C THR A 146 -10.19 12.13 -8.20
N PRO A 147 -9.10 12.18 -8.99
CA PRO A 147 -7.86 11.52 -8.64
C PRO A 147 -7.36 11.90 -7.25
N VAL A 148 -6.98 10.91 -6.46
CA VAL A 148 -6.39 11.07 -5.13
C VAL A 148 -4.88 10.87 -5.28
N VAL A 149 -4.13 11.97 -5.36
CA VAL A 149 -2.74 11.97 -5.79
C VAL A 149 -1.78 11.98 -4.60
N MET A 150 -0.83 11.04 -4.63
CA MET A 150 0.35 11.08 -3.76
C MET A 150 1.37 12.01 -4.42
N GLU A 151 1.47 13.24 -3.93
CA GLU A 151 2.38 14.22 -4.54
C GLU A 151 3.83 13.82 -4.36
N LYS A 152 4.17 13.31 -3.16
CA LYS A 152 5.53 12.89 -2.84
C LYS A 152 5.51 11.72 -1.88
N VAL A 153 6.37 10.74 -2.14
CA VAL A 153 6.61 9.63 -1.22
C VAL A 153 8.10 9.56 -0.97
N GLU A 154 8.51 9.63 0.31
CA GLU A 154 9.92 9.76 0.66
C GLU A 154 10.28 8.96 1.91
N VAL A 155 11.56 8.61 2.01
CA VAL A 155 12.12 8.03 3.24
C VAL A 155 12.50 9.17 4.17
N ILE A 156 12.02 9.14 5.42
CA ILE A 156 12.31 10.14 6.46
C ILE A 156 12.91 9.48 7.70
N GLY A 157 13.58 10.26 8.50
CA GLY A 157 14.14 9.85 9.78
C GLY A 157 15.22 8.82 9.68
#